data_6c349bfe107f13ca89b36fdd072b280a
#
_entry.id   6c349bfe107f13ca89b36fdd072b280a
#
_cell.length_a   1.000
_cell.length_b   1.000
_cell.length_c   1.000
_cell.angle_alpha   90.00
_cell.angle_beta   90.00
_cell.angle_gamma   90.00
#
_symmetry.space_group_name_H-M   'P 1'
#
loop_
_entity.id
_entity.type
_entity.pdbx_description
1 polymer ?
#
loop_
_entity_poly.entity_id
_entity_poly.type
_entity_poly.pdbx_seq_one_letter_code
_entity_poly.pdbx_strand_id
1 'polypeptide(L)'
;MAFAERWVKAWNDHDVEAVLAHFADDTVFTSPVATRLFPDSGGVVRGKDALRQYYSAGVQGNPALHFELLGVYAGVDTVIIRFRNEQGADRCEVLTFDGGLVRTGHGTFLASGE
;
A
#
# COMPACT_ATOMS: atom_id res chain seq x y z
N MET A 1 -10.91 9.76 -8.28
CA MET A 1 -11.44 9.53 -6.95
C MET A 1 -10.52 10.13 -5.89
N ALA A 2 -11.08 10.92 -4.99
CA ALA A 2 -10.29 11.74 -4.08
C ALA A 2 -9.35 10.94 -3.15
N PHE A 3 -9.81 9.83 -2.60
CA PHE A 3 -8.96 9.02 -1.70
C PHE A 3 -7.75 8.44 -2.45
N ALA A 4 -7.98 7.82 -3.60
CA ALA A 4 -6.90 7.19 -4.35
C ALA A 4 -5.90 8.21 -4.85
N GLU A 5 -6.37 9.39 -5.27
CA GLU A 5 -5.49 10.47 -5.69
C GLU A 5 -4.62 10.97 -4.54
N ARG A 6 -5.19 11.12 -3.33
CA ARG A 6 -4.43 11.51 -2.15
C ARG A 6 -3.42 10.42 -1.74
N TRP A 7 -3.82 9.16 -1.85
CA TRP A 7 -2.95 8.02 -1.55
C TRP A 7 -1.74 8.00 -2.48
N VAL A 8 -1.97 8.15 -3.79
CA VAL A 8 -0.88 8.21 -4.78
C VAL A 8 0.00 9.42 -4.54
N LYS A 9 -0.59 10.59 -4.27
CA LYS A 9 0.18 11.80 -4.00
C LYS A 9 1.08 11.63 -2.78
N ALA A 10 0.55 11.06 -1.70
CA ALA A 10 1.33 10.84 -0.48
C ALA A 10 2.53 9.93 -0.74
N TRP A 11 2.34 8.84 -1.50
CA TRP A 11 3.44 7.98 -1.88
C TRP A 11 4.46 8.71 -2.76
N ASN A 12 4.00 9.49 -3.73
CA ASN A 12 4.89 10.21 -4.64
C ASN A 12 5.67 11.33 -3.94
N ASP A 13 5.10 11.90 -2.89
CA ASP A 13 5.79 12.86 -2.03
C ASP A 13 6.74 12.15 -1.06
N HIS A 14 6.75 10.82 -1.02
CA HIS A 14 7.49 10.00 -0.06
C HIS A 14 7.09 10.35 1.39
N ASP A 15 5.84 10.73 1.58
CA ASP A 15 5.29 11.16 2.88
C ASP A 15 4.57 9.98 3.54
N VAL A 16 5.33 9.17 4.26
CA VAL A 16 4.82 7.95 4.91
C VAL A 16 3.71 8.30 5.91
N GLU A 17 3.86 9.39 6.67
CA GLU A 17 2.84 9.78 7.66
C GLU A 17 1.52 10.15 6.98
N ALA A 18 1.56 10.79 5.82
CA ALA A 18 0.34 11.11 5.07
C ALA A 18 -0.36 9.84 4.58
N VAL A 19 0.40 8.81 4.17
CA VAL A 19 -0.18 7.51 3.83
C VAL A 19 -0.83 6.88 5.06
N LEU A 20 -0.11 6.84 6.18
CA LEU A 20 -0.56 6.18 7.41
C LEU A 20 -1.74 6.89 8.06
N ALA A 21 -1.95 8.17 7.77
CA ALA A 21 -3.08 8.92 8.32
C ALA A 21 -4.43 8.29 7.94
N HIS A 22 -4.48 7.49 6.89
CA HIS A 22 -5.70 6.80 6.46
C HIS A 22 -5.90 5.42 7.12
N PHE A 23 -4.96 4.97 7.95
CA PHE A 23 -4.94 3.60 8.47
C PHE A 23 -5.32 3.55 9.94
N ALA A 24 -6.04 2.49 10.34
CA ALA A 24 -6.35 2.24 11.73
C ALA A 24 -5.10 1.80 12.50
N ASP A 25 -5.08 2.04 13.82
CA ASP A 25 -3.92 1.69 14.65
C ASP A 25 -3.63 0.19 14.65
N ASP A 26 -4.67 -0.63 14.57
CA ASP A 26 -4.57 -2.08 14.57
C ASP A 26 -4.67 -2.67 13.16
N THR A 27 -4.33 -1.89 12.14
CA THR A 27 -4.35 -2.34 10.74
C THR A 27 -3.47 -3.57 10.53
N VAL A 28 -3.84 -4.39 9.57
CA VAL A 28 -3.01 -5.52 9.12
C VAL A 28 -2.75 -5.36 7.63
N PHE A 29 -1.49 -5.41 7.26
CA PHE A 29 -1.07 -5.24 5.87
C PHE A 29 -0.30 -6.46 5.40
N THR A 30 -0.53 -6.89 4.17
CA THR A 30 0.25 -7.98 3.58
C THR A 30 0.86 -7.52 2.26
N SER A 31 2.06 -8.02 1.97
CA SER A 31 2.71 -7.74 0.70
C SER A 31 3.81 -8.77 0.43
N PRO A 32 3.99 -9.19 -0.84
CA PRO A 32 5.13 -10.02 -1.21
C PRO A 32 6.47 -9.33 -0.91
N VAL A 33 6.53 -8.00 -0.96
CA VAL A 33 7.76 -7.25 -0.64
C VAL A 33 8.12 -7.41 0.83
N ALA A 34 7.13 -7.51 1.72
CA ALA A 34 7.38 -7.68 3.15
C ALA A 34 8.09 -9.00 3.45
N THR A 35 7.92 -10.04 2.63
CA THR A 35 8.65 -11.29 2.82
C THR A 35 10.15 -11.11 2.60
N ARG A 36 10.54 -10.15 1.76
CA ARG A 36 11.96 -9.88 1.48
C ARG A 36 12.57 -8.98 2.54
N LEU A 37 11.86 -7.94 2.97
CA LEU A 37 12.35 -6.98 3.96
C LEU A 37 12.31 -7.54 5.38
N PHE A 38 11.31 -8.35 5.68
CA PHE A 38 11.12 -8.98 6.99
C PHE A 38 10.85 -10.47 6.78
N PRO A 39 11.90 -11.30 6.56
CA PRO A 39 11.72 -12.70 6.15
C PRO A 39 10.89 -13.54 7.12
N ASP A 40 10.92 -13.22 8.42
CA ASP A 40 10.18 -13.99 9.43
C ASP A 40 8.71 -13.58 9.52
N SER A 41 8.29 -12.55 8.78
CA SER A 41 6.93 -12.01 8.88
C SER A 41 5.87 -12.86 8.17
N GLY A 42 6.28 -13.71 7.23
CA GLY A 42 5.35 -14.39 6.33
C GLY A 42 4.62 -13.43 5.40
N GLY A 43 5.16 -12.22 5.19
CA GLY A 43 4.53 -11.20 4.37
C GLY A 43 3.46 -10.40 5.08
N VAL A 44 3.31 -10.55 6.40
CA VAL A 44 2.26 -9.90 7.19
C VAL A 44 2.88 -8.86 8.11
N VAL A 45 2.35 -7.63 8.05
CA VAL A 45 2.77 -6.51 8.92
C VAL A 45 1.57 -6.14 9.78
N ARG A 46 1.70 -6.24 11.10
CA ARG A 46 0.61 -6.02 12.04
C ARG A 46 0.83 -4.75 12.83
N GLY A 47 -0.18 -3.88 12.77
CA GLY A 47 -0.20 -2.63 13.51
C GLY A 47 0.45 -1.48 12.78
N LYS A 48 0.01 -0.27 13.10
CA LYS A 48 0.43 0.95 12.41
C LYS A 48 1.92 1.24 12.61
N ASP A 49 2.46 0.94 13.79
CA ASP A 49 3.87 1.20 14.05
C ASP A 49 4.79 0.29 13.23
N ALA A 50 4.46 -1.00 13.12
CA ALA A 50 5.20 -1.91 12.26
C ALA A 50 5.06 -1.52 10.79
N LEU A 51 3.88 -1.07 10.40
CA LEU A 51 3.63 -0.62 9.03
C LEU A 51 4.46 0.64 8.72
N ARG A 52 4.60 1.53 9.70
CA ARG A 52 5.47 2.71 9.54
C ARG A 52 6.91 2.31 9.27
N GLN A 53 7.43 1.33 10.00
CA GLN A 53 8.79 0.84 9.76
C GLN A 53 8.93 0.23 8.37
N TYR A 54 7.94 -0.55 7.94
CA TYR A 54 7.94 -1.19 6.64
C TYR A 54 7.89 -0.16 5.50
N TYR A 55 6.97 0.79 5.57
CA TYR A 55 6.82 1.83 4.55
C TYR A 55 8.05 2.75 4.50
N SER A 56 8.59 3.10 5.67
CA SER A 56 9.78 3.97 5.73
C SER A 56 10.99 3.28 5.12
N ALA A 57 11.17 1.98 5.39
CA ALA A 57 12.25 1.21 4.78
C ALA A 57 12.09 1.14 3.25
N GLY A 58 10.85 0.97 2.78
CA GLY A 58 10.57 0.93 1.36
C GLY A 58 10.90 2.22 0.64
N VAL A 59 10.51 3.36 1.23
CA VAL A 59 10.78 4.68 0.65
C VAL A 59 12.29 4.98 0.71
N GLN A 60 12.94 4.71 1.83
CA GLN A 60 14.38 4.98 1.98
C GLN A 60 15.22 4.11 1.04
N GLY A 61 14.79 2.87 0.82
CA GLY A 61 15.48 1.95 -0.08
C GLY A 61 15.19 2.18 -1.55
N ASN A 62 14.24 3.05 -1.88
CA ASN A 62 13.83 3.29 -3.27
C ASN A 62 13.53 4.77 -3.48
N PRO A 63 14.56 5.62 -3.62
CA PRO A 63 14.34 7.07 -3.85
C PRO A 63 13.61 7.38 -5.13
N ALA A 64 13.57 6.46 -6.10
CA ALA A 64 12.89 6.63 -7.37
C ALA A 64 11.40 6.27 -7.29
N LEU A 65 10.89 5.87 -6.13
CA LEU A 65 9.49 5.45 -5.97
C LEU A 65 8.55 6.49 -6.55
N HIS A 66 7.71 6.05 -7.47
CA HIS A 66 6.69 6.90 -8.11
C HIS A 66 5.58 6.02 -8.64
N PHE A 67 4.32 6.37 -8.32
CA PHE A 67 3.14 5.64 -8.77
C PHE A 67 2.33 6.48 -9.74
N GLU A 68 1.85 5.82 -10.78
CA GLU A 68 0.89 6.39 -11.72
C GLU A 68 -0.46 5.71 -11.49
N LEU A 69 -1.49 6.47 -11.15
CA LEU A 69 -2.83 5.94 -10.93
C LEU A 69 -3.43 5.49 -12.26
N LEU A 70 -3.85 4.23 -12.34
CA LEU A 70 -4.45 3.66 -13.55
C LEU A 70 -5.96 3.48 -13.43
N GLY A 71 -6.46 3.20 -12.24
CA GLY A 71 -7.88 3.00 -12.03
C GLY A 71 -8.21 2.69 -10.58
N VAL A 72 -9.48 2.80 -10.24
CA VAL A 72 -9.98 2.53 -8.89
C VAL A 72 -11.24 1.69 -9.00
N TYR A 73 -11.31 0.64 -8.21
CA TYR A 73 -12.52 -0.17 -8.08
C TYR A 73 -13.06 0.00 -6.66
N ALA A 74 -14.35 0.23 -6.53
CA ALA A 74 -14.99 0.41 -5.22
C ALA A 74 -16.02 -0.69 -4.98
N GLY A 75 -15.96 -1.27 -3.82
CA GLY A 75 -16.93 -2.27 -3.36
C GLY A 75 -17.47 -1.90 -1.99
N VAL A 76 -18.09 -2.86 -1.31
CA VAL A 76 -18.58 -2.63 0.07
C VAL A 76 -17.37 -2.54 1.00
N ASP A 77 -17.20 -1.36 1.61
CA ASP A 77 -16.07 -1.08 2.51
C ASP A 77 -14.71 -1.49 1.92
N THR A 78 -14.60 -1.47 0.60
CA THR A 78 -13.40 -1.95 -0.10
C THR A 78 -13.07 -1.02 -1.26
N VAL A 79 -11.78 -0.70 -1.39
CA VAL A 79 -11.26 0.06 -2.53
C VAL A 79 -10.06 -0.72 -3.07
N ILE A 80 -9.99 -0.87 -4.39
CA ILE A 80 -8.83 -1.42 -5.06
C ILE A 80 -8.22 -0.31 -5.91
N ILE A 81 -6.96 0.01 -5.64
CA ILE A 81 -6.23 1.03 -6.39
C ILE A 81 -5.27 0.31 -7.33
N ARG A 82 -5.53 0.45 -8.63
CA ARG A 82 -4.62 -0.07 -9.64
C ARG A 82 -3.65 1.03 -10.04
N PHE A 83 -2.36 0.73 -9.98
CA PHE A 83 -1.33 1.71 -10.30
C PHE A 83 -0.14 1.04 -10.99
N ARG A 84 0.69 1.85 -11.60
CA ARG A 84 1.97 1.41 -12.18
C ARG A 84 3.08 2.08 -11.39
N ASN A 85 4.09 1.29 -11.00
CA ASN A 85 5.21 1.84 -10.26
C ASN A 85 6.26 2.44 -11.22
N GLU A 86 7.35 2.98 -10.67
CA GLU A 86 8.41 3.65 -11.43
C GLU A 86 9.15 2.70 -12.39
N GLN A 87 9.03 1.39 -12.19
CA GLN A 87 9.64 0.39 -13.08
C GLN A 87 8.65 -0.09 -14.15
N GLY A 88 7.48 0.52 -14.23
CA GLY A 88 6.43 0.12 -15.18
C GLY A 88 5.66 -1.13 -14.76
N ALA A 89 5.81 -1.58 -13.52
CA ALA A 89 5.12 -2.77 -13.03
C ALA A 89 3.68 -2.44 -12.62
N ASP A 90 2.75 -3.28 -13.05
CA ASP A 90 1.32 -3.16 -12.74
C ASP A 90 1.06 -3.75 -11.34
N ARG A 91 0.35 -2.99 -10.52
CA ARG A 91 0.09 -3.33 -9.11
C ARG A 91 -1.34 -3.02 -8.76
N CYS A 92 -1.89 -3.76 -7.81
CA CYS A 92 -3.15 -3.41 -7.17
C CYS A 92 -2.98 -3.42 -5.67
N GLU A 93 -3.52 -2.38 -5.04
CA GLU A 93 -3.59 -2.29 -3.58
C GLU A 93 -5.05 -2.52 -3.19
N VAL A 94 -5.31 -3.52 -2.36
CA VAL A 94 -6.67 -3.84 -1.91
C VAL A 94 -6.81 -3.36 -0.48
N LEU A 95 -7.72 -2.41 -0.26
CA LEU A 95 -7.90 -1.77 1.05
C LEU A 95 -9.32 -1.99 1.54
N THR A 96 -9.47 -2.51 2.76
CA THR A 96 -10.78 -2.59 3.41
C THR A 96 -10.84 -1.59 4.54
N PHE A 97 -12.03 -1.00 4.73
CA PHE A 97 -12.24 0.10 5.66
C PHE A 97 -13.19 -0.31 6.78
N ASP A 98 -12.93 0.26 7.96
CA ASP A 98 -13.83 0.18 9.11
C ASP A 98 -13.79 1.55 9.79
N GLY A 99 -14.97 2.18 9.96
CA GLY A 99 -15.05 3.50 10.56
C GLY A 99 -14.30 4.59 9.81
N GLY A 100 -14.16 4.44 8.49
CA GLY A 100 -13.48 5.43 7.64
C GLY A 100 -11.96 5.28 7.59
N LEU A 101 -11.40 4.30 8.29
CA LEU A 101 -9.95 4.02 8.28
C LEU A 101 -9.68 2.66 7.67
N VAL A 102 -8.50 2.51 7.06
CA VAL A 102 -8.09 1.24 6.47
C VAL A 102 -7.83 0.23 7.57
N ARG A 103 -8.61 -0.84 7.58
CA ARG A 103 -8.47 -1.93 8.54
C ARG A 103 -7.51 -2.99 8.04
N THR A 104 -7.62 -3.37 6.77
CA THR A 104 -6.69 -4.30 6.14
C THR A 104 -6.24 -3.75 4.80
N GLY A 105 -5.00 -4.01 4.46
CA GLY A 105 -4.44 -3.66 3.16
C GLY A 105 -3.64 -4.81 2.61
N HIS A 106 -3.69 -4.98 1.30
CA HIS A 106 -2.96 -6.06 0.64
C HIS A 106 -2.30 -5.51 -0.62
N GLY A 107 -0.97 -5.50 -0.64
CA GLY A 107 -0.22 -5.23 -1.86
C GLY A 107 -0.22 -6.48 -2.73
N THR A 108 -0.52 -6.31 -4.00
CA THR A 108 -0.58 -7.45 -4.93
C THR A 108 0.18 -7.12 -6.20
N PHE A 109 0.72 -8.18 -6.80
CA PHE A 109 1.46 -8.09 -8.06
C PHE A 109 0.64 -8.71 -9.17
N LEU A 110 0.79 -8.19 -10.38
CA LEU A 110 0.23 -8.86 -11.56
C LEU A 110 0.92 -10.21 -11.71
N ALA A 111 0.14 -11.28 -11.64
CA ALA A 111 0.65 -12.63 -11.80
C ALA A 111 0.73 -12.93 -13.30
N SER A 112 1.88 -12.69 -13.90
CA SER A 112 2.05 -12.89 -15.33
C SER A 112 2.11 -14.37 -15.67
N GLY A 113 1.53 -14.74 -16.81
CA GLY A 113 1.52 -16.13 -17.30
C GLY A 113 0.42 -17.00 -16.69
N GLU A 114 -0.47 -16.42 -15.89
CA GLU A 114 -1.60 -17.11 -15.26
C GLU A 114 -2.83 -17.18 -16.14
#